data_ffc102b891011cf030befc0b5f98dde6
#
_entry.id   ffc102b891011cf030befc0b5f98dde6
#
_cell.length_a   1.000
_cell.length_b   1.000
_cell.length_c   1.000
_cell.angle_alpha   90.00
_cell.angle_beta   90.00
_cell.angle_gamma   90.00
#
_symmetry.space_group_name_H-M   'P 1'
#
loop_
_entity.id
_entity.type
_entity.pdbx_description
1 polymer ?
#
loop_
_entity_poly.entity_id
_entity_poly.type
_entity_poly.pdbx_seq_one_letter_code
_entity_poly.pdbx_strand_id
1 'polypeptide(L)'
;MLTYLLKRISTLFLSLWIISVCLFFLQKNATVDVVMLQSKARSNGSFYVHPLAAEKVYRVEAVRLHLDRPLFYFAMKPAMFPDTFYNIQYPEAVKVQKKLLLATGDWALVQTYFQALTAFYEKVAKTENGTVSIFWKQQLQEMANTSDLLEVKAACQVSDEMREPFIEELMKIEGLLDRLSHKTPSFFSWLPYPGWNGFDNQFHSWFSKMIHGDIGISSRDGRPVWDKLEEAIPWTLWVNGLAILLAYMFAMPVGILMAILPKSRWLGWINNFLLALYALPAFWVGSMLLFQATLPEYGFSFFSISGWSNLQREGGFLSQPIPFLLQLSLPVFCMAYGLAAYLTSYMQSTFSKVLNEPYILFAKTKGISRMRLYFKHALPNALLPQIVFVAGIIPALITGSVVIEVIFNIPGMGRLFIDSMLSQDFTTVYSFVLLVSVLTAVGLIISDILLVVTDPRIRLTRENRNE
;
A
#
# COMPACT_ATOMS: atom_id res chain seq x y z
N MET A 1 -31.92 10.63 -7.02
CA MET A 1 -30.52 10.81 -7.45
C MET A 1 -29.60 11.13 -6.26
N LEU A 2 -29.89 12.18 -5.48
CA LEU A 2 -29.06 12.59 -4.33
C LEU A 2 -28.89 11.46 -3.31
N THR A 3 -29.98 10.81 -2.92
CA THR A 3 -29.98 9.67 -1.96
C THR A 3 -29.14 8.49 -2.43
N TYR A 4 -29.12 8.21 -3.73
CA TYR A 4 -28.27 7.16 -4.30
C TYR A 4 -26.79 7.54 -4.25
N LEU A 5 -26.45 8.77 -4.66
CA LEU A 5 -25.08 9.27 -4.59
C LEU A 5 -24.56 9.29 -3.14
N LEU A 6 -25.40 9.76 -2.21
CA LEU A 6 -25.06 9.74 -0.77
C LEU A 6 -24.80 8.32 -0.26
N LYS A 7 -25.67 7.37 -0.59
CA LYS A 7 -25.49 5.95 -0.24
C LYS A 7 -24.20 5.38 -0.86
N ARG A 8 -23.91 5.73 -2.11
CA ARG A 8 -22.70 5.28 -2.80
C ARG A 8 -21.44 5.88 -2.18
N ILE A 9 -21.45 7.19 -1.92
CA ILE A 9 -20.34 7.87 -1.24
C ILE A 9 -20.09 7.27 0.15
N SER A 10 -21.15 6.99 0.92
CA SER A 10 -20.99 6.40 2.25
C SER A 10 -20.42 4.97 2.20
N THR A 11 -20.83 4.16 1.21
CA THR A 11 -20.25 2.81 1.04
C THR A 11 -18.80 2.85 0.59
N LEU A 12 -18.43 3.79 -0.30
CA LEU A 12 -17.04 3.98 -0.72
C LEU A 12 -16.17 4.52 0.42
N PHE A 13 -16.69 5.46 1.21
CA PHE A 13 -15.99 5.95 2.40
C PHE A 13 -15.73 4.83 3.40
N LEU A 14 -16.72 3.97 3.67
CA LEU A 14 -16.55 2.80 4.53
C LEU A 14 -15.51 1.84 3.99
N SER A 15 -15.52 1.57 2.66
CA SER A 15 -14.51 0.69 2.05
C SER A 15 -13.10 1.27 2.13
N LEU A 16 -12.92 2.57 1.89
CA LEU A 16 -11.63 3.25 2.03
C LEU A 16 -11.14 3.24 3.48
N TRP A 17 -12.05 3.43 4.44
CA TRP A 17 -11.71 3.33 5.84
C TRP A 17 -11.23 1.93 6.22
N ILE A 18 -11.94 0.88 5.77
CA ILE A 18 -11.52 -0.52 6.00
C ILE A 18 -10.15 -0.78 5.36
N ILE A 19 -9.92 -0.33 4.12
CA ILE A 19 -8.62 -0.46 3.44
C ILE A 19 -7.53 0.24 4.24
N SER A 20 -7.79 1.47 4.72
CA SER A 20 -6.81 2.22 5.53
C SER A 20 -6.47 1.51 6.83
N VAL A 21 -7.45 0.89 7.51
CA VAL A 21 -7.21 0.06 8.71
C VAL A 21 -6.33 -1.14 8.36
N CYS A 22 -6.66 -1.87 7.29
CA CYS A 22 -5.86 -3.03 6.86
C CYS A 22 -4.42 -2.63 6.53
N LEU A 23 -4.24 -1.55 5.77
CA LEU A 23 -2.91 -1.04 5.40
C LEU A 23 -2.10 -0.60 6.62
N PHE A 24 -2.72 0.07 7.57
CA PHE A 24 -2.07 0.46 8.81
C PHE A 24 -1.54 -0.74 9.59
N PHE A 25 -2.36 -1.79 9.77
CA PHE A 25 -1.92 -3.00 10.47
C PHE A 25 -0.84 -3.77 9.67
N LEU A 26 -0.94 -3.82 8.35
CA LEU A 26 0.09 -4.41 7.50
C LEU A 26 1.41 -3.63 7.61
N GLN A 27 1.36 -2.30 7.55
CA GLN A 27 2.52 -1.44 7.73
C GLN A 27 3.19 -1.68 9.08
N LYS A 28 2.40 -1.77 10.13
CA LYS A 28 2.94 -1.98 11.49
C LYS A 28 3.62 -3.33 11.66
N ASN A 29 3.12 -4.38 10.99
CA ASN A 29 3.73 -5.71 11.05
C ASN A 29 4.93 -5.90 10.10
N ALA A 30 4.99 -5.13 9.02
CA ALA A 30 6.02 -5.27 7.98
C ALA A 30 7.23 -4.35 8.21
N THR A 31 7.09 -3.29 9.00
CA THR A 31 8.19 -2.34 9.22
C THR A 31 9.25 -2.93 10.11
N VAL A 32 10.49 -2.85 9.64
CA VAL A 32 11.68 -2.89 10.49
C VAL A 32 11.48 -1.83 11.59
N ASP A 33 11.91 -2.15 12.80
CA ASP A 33 11.79 -1.25 13.95
C ASP A 33 12.43 0.12 13.66
N VAL A 34 11.59 1.07 13.23
CA VAL A 34 12.01 2.42 12.84
C VAL A 34 12.65 3.15 14.03
N VAL A 35 12.15 2.89 15.25
CA VAL A 35 12.72 3.47 16.48
C VAL A 35 14.13 2.98 16.69
N MET A 36 14.37 1.68 16.50
CA MET A 36 15.69 1.09 16.62
C MET A 36 16.65 1.60 15.53
N LEU A 37 16.18 1.74 14.28
CA LEU A 37 16.99 2.28 13.19
C LEU A 37 17.40 3.73 13.44
N GLN A 38 16.48 4.59 13.86
CA GLN A 38 16.77 5.99 14.13
C GLN A 38 17.65 6.16 15.38
N SER A 39 17.44 5.33 16.39
CA SER A 39 18.29 5.30 17.57
C SER A 39 19.75 4.90 17.24
N LYS A 40 19.93 3.90 16.37
CA LYS A 40 21.24 3.50 15.84
C LYS A 40 21.90 4.61 15.00
N ALA A 41 21.14 5.26 14.13
CA ALA A 41 21.67 6.33 13.29
C ALA A 41 22.19 7.52 14.12
N ARG A 42 21.52 7.85 15.23
CA ARG A 42 21.95 8.93 16.14
C ARG A 42 23.12 8.57 17.05
N SER A 43 23.27 7.31 17.36
CA SER A 43 24.36 6.82 18.24
C SER A 43 25.65 6.50 17.48
N ASN A 44 25.85 7.03 16.27
CA ASN A 44 27.02 6.73 15.41
C ASN A 44 27.29 5.23 15.23
N GLY A 45 26.24 4.41 15.16
CA GLY A 45 26.35 2.97 14.93
C GLY A 45 26.62 2.12 16.18
N SER A 46 26.94 2.70 17.31
CA SER A 46 27.21 1.99 18.56
C SER A 46 25.98 1.94 19.48
N PHE A 47 24.87 1.39 18.98
CA PHE A 47 23.67 1.16 19.79
C PHE A 47 23.78 -0.15 20.58
N TYR A 48 24.86 -0.27 21.37
CA TYR A 48 24.95 -1.31 22.39
C TYR A 48 24.54 -0.68 23.72
N VAL A 49 23.24 -0.58 23.94
CA VAL A 49 22.69 -0.12 25.21
C VAL A 49 22.23 -1.34 25.98
N HIS A 50 22.63 -1.44 27.25
CA HIS A 50 22.14 -2.49 28.13
C HIS A 50 20.60 -2.56 28.11
N PRO A 51 19.95 -3.74 28.08
CA PRO A 51 18.51 -3.89 27.95
C PRO A 51 17.69 -3.02 28.92
N LEU A 52 18.13 -2.90 30.18
CA LEU A 52 17.47 -2.08 31.20
C LEU A 52 17.59 -0.56 30.96
N ALA A 53 18.63 -0.11 30.25
CA ALA A 53 18.79 1.28 29.84
C ALA A 53 18.16 1.55 28.47
N ALA A 54 18.04 0.51 27.64
CA ALA A 54 17.50 0.59 26.29
C ALA A 54 16.04 1.08 26.28
N GLU A 55 15.21 0.65 27.21
CA GLU A 55 13.82 1.10 27.35
C GLU A 55 13.72 2.63 27.46
N LYS A 56 14.59 3.27 28.26
CA LYS A 56 14.58 4.71 28.44
C LYS A 56 14.95 5.45 27.15
N VAL A 57 15.98 4.98 26.44
CA VAL A 57 16.43 5.57 25.17
C VAL A 57 15.39 5.36 24.07
N TYR A 58 14.86 4.14 23.98
CA TYR A 58 13.87 3.75 23.00
C TYR A 58 12.57 4.55 23.19
N ARG A 59 12.12 4.72 24.43
CA ARG A 59 10.92 5.50 24.78
C ARG A 59 11.02 6.96 24.37
N VAL A 60 12.19 7.61 24.56
CA VAL A 60 12.39 8.99 24.11
C VAL A 60 12.16 9.13 22.61
N GLU A 61 12.67 8.22 21.81
CA GLU A 61 12.49 8.24 20.36
C GLU A 61 11.05 7.82 19.96
N ALA A 62 10.46 6.85 20.67
CA ALA A 62 9.07 6.43 20.43
C ALA A 62 8.07 7.58 20.71
N VAL A 63 8.25 8.33 21.79
CA VAL A 63 7.45 9.53 22.10
C VAL A 63 7.58 10.57 20.97
N ARG A 64 8.80 10.82 20.49
CA ARG A 64 9.04 11.74 19.40
C ARG A 64 8.34 11.35 18.11
N LEU A 65 8.27 10.03 17.84
CA LEU A 65 7.60 9.46 16.66
C LEU A 65 6.10 9.24 16.89
N HIS A 66 5.56 9.61 18.06
CA HIS A 66 4.18 9.32 18.47
C HIS A 66 3.82 7.82 18.46
N LEU A 67 4.80 6.96 18.68
CA LEU A 67 4.63 5.50 18.74
C LEU A 67 4.38 5.00 20.19
N ASP A 68 4.45 5.89 21.16
CA ASP A 68 4.15 5.67 22.58
C ASP A 68 2.65 5.56 22.90
N ARG A 69 1.79 5.73 21.89
CA ARG A 69 0.32 5.68 22.01
C ARG A 69 -0.23 4.28 21.74
N PRO A 70 -1.45 3.96 22.24
CA PRO A 70 -2.14 2.74 21.86
C PRO A 70 -2.25 2.59 20.33
N LEU A 71 -2.24 1.36 19.83
CA LEU A 71 -2.21 1.11 18.39
C LEU A 71 -3.48 1.56 17.65
N PHE A 72 -4.65 1.28 18.28
CA PHE A 72 -5.96 1.48 17.67
C PHE A 72 -6.99 1.91 18.72
N TYR A 73 -8.18 2.33 18.28
CA TYR A 73 -9.27 2.81 19.15
C TYR A 73 -9.67 1.84 20.24
N PHE A 74 -9.60 0.54 19.97
CA PHE A 74 -9.91 -0.50 20.93
C PHE A 74 -8.90 -1.64 20.81
N ALA A 75 -8.69 -2.33 21.92
CA ALA A 75 -7.85 -3.51 21.96
C ALA A 75 -8.60 -4.64 22.69
N MET A 76 -8.54 -5.83 22.13
CA MET A 76 -8.93 -7.05 22.86
C MET A 76 -7.68 -7.64 23.50
N LYS A 77 -7.63 -7.67 24.81
CA LYS A 77 -6.51 -8.19 25.59
C LYS A 77 -7.03 -9.03 26.75
N PRO A 78 -6.28 -10.03 27.23
CA PRO A 78 -6.61 -10.72 28.48
C PRO A 78 -6.72 -9.71 29.64
N ALA A 79 -7.63 -9.96 30.58
CA ALA A 79 -7.89 -9.07 31.72
C ALA A 79 -6.64 -8.80 32.59
N MET A 80 -5.63 -9.69 32.55
CA MET A 80 -4.37 -9.53 33.27
C MET A 80 -3.48 -8.42 32.69
N PHE A 81 -3.72 -7.99 31.43
CA PHE A 81 -2.90 -6.95 30.80
C PHE A 81 -3.43 -5.56 31.19
N PRO A 82 -2.60 -4.69 31.81
CA PRO A 82 -3.02 -3.35 32.14
C PRO A 82 -3.20 -2.50 30.87
N ASP A 83 -3.97 -1.40 31.02
CA ASP A 83 -4.16 -0.45 29.92
C ASP A 83 -2.86 0.25 29.53
N THR A 84 -1.91 0.30 30.44
CA THR A 84 -0.60 0.95 30.27
C THR A 84 0.49 0.03 29.69
N PHE A 85 0.16 -1.23 29.33
CA PHE A 85 1.16 -2.18 28.84
C PHE A 85 1.88 -1.69 27.56
N TYR A 86 1.20 -0.90 26.73
CA TYR A 86 1.77 -0.28 25.53
C TYR A 86 2.88 0.75 25.82
N ASN A 87 3.03 1.20 27.07
CA ASN A 87 4.10 2.11 27.47
C ASN A 87 5.48 1.46 27.49
N ILE A 88 5.53 0.12 27.44
CA ILE A 88 6.78 -0.61 27.27
C ILE A 88 7.04 -0.69 25.78
N GLN A 89 8.10 -0.04 25.33
CA GLN A 89 8.36 0.16 23.90
C GLN A 89 9.51 -0.70 23.37
N TYR A 90 10.49 -1.05 24.21
CA TYR A 90 11.63 -1.86 23.78
C TYR A 90 11.18 -3.32 23.51
N PRO A 91 11.34 -3.83 22.27
CA PRO A 91 10.75 -5.11 21.86
C PRO A 91 11.13 -6.30 22.72
N GLU A 92 12.39 -6.37 23.16
CA GLU A 92 12.87 -7.47 24.00
C GLU A 92 12.26 -7.41 25.39
N ALA A 93 12.16 -6.21 25.99
CA ALA A 93 11.50 -6.01 27.28
C ALA A 93 10.01 -6.38 27.21
N VAL A 94 9.31 -5.97 26.14
CA VAL A 94 7.90 -6.34 25.87
C VAL A 94 7.76 -7.86 25.85
N LYS A 95 8.65 -8.58 25.14
CA LYS A 95 8.60 -10.04 24.99
C LYS A 95 8.78 -10.75 26.32
N VAL A 96 9.77 -10.34 27.12
CA VAL A 96 10.07 -10.96 28.41
C VAL A 96 8.96 -10.66 29.43
N GLN A 97 8.58 -9.38 29.56
CA GLN A 97 7.52 -8.97 30.50
C GLN A 97 6.17 -9.60 30.15
N LYS A 98 5.84 -9.72 28.86
CA LYS A 98 4.64 -10.41 28.39
C LYS A 98 4.64 -11.89 28.82
N LYS A 99 5.77 -12.61 28.65
CA LYS A 99 5.89 -14.01 29.06
C LYS A 99 5.73 -14.18 30.57
N LEU A 100 6.39 -13.33 31.37
CA LEU A 100 6.25 -13.36 32.83
C LEU A 100 4.83 -13.03 33.28
N LEU A 101 4.17 -12.05 32.66
CA LEU A 101 2.79 -11.72 32.97
C LEU A 101 1.83 -12.88 32.64
N LEU A 102 2.03 -13.55 31.51
CA LEU A 102 1.23 -14.73 31.14
C LEU A 102 1.45 -15.91 32.10
N ALA A 103 2.64 -16.05 32.66
CA ALA A 103 2.99 -17.10 33.61
C ALA A 103 2.45 -16.81 35.02
N THR A 104 2.43 -15.54 35.47
CA THR A 104 2.14 -15.16 36.85
C THR A 104 0.73 -14.54 37.01
N GLY A 105 0.20 -13.89 35.98
CA GLY A 105 -1.08 -13.18 36.02
C GLY A 105 -1.09 -11.89 36.85
N ASP A 106 0.07 -11.44 37.37
CA ASP A 106 0.17 -10.29 38.30
C ASP A 106 1.10 -9.22 37.74
N TRP A 107 0.51 -8.23 37.05
CA TRP A 107 1.26 -7.12 36.46
C TRP A 107 2.02 -6.28 37.48
N ALA A 108 1.42 -5.98 38.63
CA ALA A 108 2.07 -5.14 39.63
C ALA A 108 3.38 -5.77 40.15
N LEU A 109 3.37 -7.07 40.33
CA LEU A 109 4.54 -7.83 40.76
C LEU A 109 5.62 -7.87 39.66
N VAL A 110 5.25 -8.13 38.40
CA VAL A 110 6.17 -8.10 37.25
C VAL A 110 6.81 -6.71 37.10
N GLN A 111 6.00 -5.65 37.19
CA GLN A 111 6.50 -4.27 37.10
C GLN A 111 7.48 -3.94 38.24
N THR A 112 7.15 -4.34 39.47
CA THR A 112 8.02 -4.12 40.63
C THR A 112 9.36 -4.84 40.47
N TYR A 113 9.34 -6.05 39.91
CA TYR A 113 10.56 -6.82 39.61
C TYR A 113 11.46 -6.09 38.61
N PHE A 114 10.92 -5.62 37.46
CA PHE A 114 11.73 -4.87 36.48
C PHE A 114 12.20 -3.52 36.98
N GLN A 115 11.42 -2.85 37.84
CA GLN A 115 11.88 -1.64 38.52
C GLN A 115 13.05 -1.92 39.47
N ALA A 116 13.02 -3.05 40.21
CA ALA A 116 14.15 -3.45 41.06
C ALA A 116 15.40 -3.78 40.24
N LEU A 117 15.27 -4.49 39.11
CA LEU A 117 16.40 -4.74 38.20
C LEU A 117 16.99 -3.44 37.64
N THR A 118 16.13 -2.50 37.25
CA THR A 118 16.58 -1.19 36.73
C THR A 118 17.32 -0.37 37.80
N ALA A 119 16.78 -0.33 39.01
CA ALA A 119 17.43 0.35 40.12
C ALA A 119 18.78 -0.27 40.46
N PHE A 120 18.87 -1.60 40.43
CA PHE A 120 20.12 -2.31 40.62
C PHE A 120 21.14 -1.96 39.53
N TYR A 121 20.73 -1.98 38.27
CA TYR A 121 21.60 -1.60 37.15
C TYR A 121 22.10 -0.14 37.28
N GLU A 122 21.24 0.80 37.66
CA GLU A 122 21.63 2.21 37.87
C GLU A 122 22.68 2.36 39.00
N LYS A 123 22.57 1.53 40.04
CA LYS A 123 23.56 1.50 41.13
C LYS A 123 24.90 0.93 40.66
N VAL A 124 24.86 -0.20 39.94
CA VAL A 124 26.07 -0.83 39.35
C VAL A 124 26.73 0.11 38.31
N ALA A 125 25.96 0.85 37.54
CA ALA A 125 26.48 1.77 36.54
C ALA A 125 27.19 3.00 37.15
N LYS A 126 26.83 3.39 38.38
CA LYS A 126 27.48 4.48 39.14
C LYS A 126 28.74 4.03 39.89
N THR A 127 28.93 2.72 40.07
CA THR A 127 30.12 2.17 40.73
C THR A 127 31.28 2.20 39.76
N GLU A 128 32.49 2.49 40.26
CA GLU A 128 33.72 2.53 39.44
C GLU A 128 33.89 1.23 38.64
N ASN A 129 34.49 1.32 37.44
CA ASN A 129 34.67 0.21 36.50
C ASN A 129 35.68 -0.81 37.06
N GLY A 130 35.24 -1.62 38.02
CA GLY A 130 35.94 -2.77 38.55
C GLY A 130 35.37 -4.08 38.04
N THR A 131 36.03 -5.19 38.31
CA THR A 131 35.60 -6.56 37.93
C THR A 131 34.17 -6.85 38.37
N VAL A 132 33.80 -6.40 39.58
CA VAL A 132 32.44 -6.57 40.15
C VAL A 132 31.37 -5.84 39.32
N SER A 133 31.66 -4.61 38.90
CA SER A 133 30.71 -3.81 38.10
C SER A 133 30.51 -4.43 36.71
N ILE A 134 31.57 -4.92 36.05
CA ILE A 134 31.50 -5.58 34.76
C ILE A 134 30.69 -6.87 34.86
N PHE A 135 30.96 -7.69 35.86
CA PHE A 135 30.24 -8.92 36.13
C PHE A 135 28.74 -8.68 36.30
N TRP A 136 28.35 -7.75 37.17
CA TRP A 136 26.93 -7.48 37.40
C TRP A 136 26.22 -6.84 36.18
N LYS A 137 26.90 -6.04 35.39
CA LYS A 137 26.31 -5.54 34.12
C LYS A 137 25.97 -6.71 33.20
N GLN A 138 26.82 -7.72 33.08
CA GLN A 138 26.56 -8.90 32.28
C GLN A 138 25.43 -9.76 32.87
N GLN A 139 25.44 -10.03 34.16
CA GLN A 139 24.40 -10.81 34.83
C GLN A 139 23.02 -10.14 34.73
N LEU A 140 22.97 -8.83 34.96
CA LEU A 140 21.70 -8.06 34.81
C LEU A 140 21.19 -8.05 33.40
N GLN A 141 22.09 -8.12 32.40
CA GLN A 141 21.67 -8.27 30.99
C GLN A 141 20.99 -9.62 30.74
N GLU A 142 21.56 -10.70 31.27
CA GLU A 142 21.00 -12.05 31.18
C GLU A 142 19.64 -12.13 31.93
N MET A 143 19.58 -11.62 33.16
CA MET A 143 18.36 -11.55 33.96
C MET A 143 17.24 -10.72 33.29
N ALA A 144 17.58 -9.67 32.59
CA ALA A 144 16.59 -8.83 31.87
C ALA A 144 16.07 -9.49 30.59
N ASN A 145 16.83 -10.41 30.00
CA ASN A 145 16.50 -11.04 28.71
C ASN A 145 15.81 -12.41 28.87
N THR A 146 15.84 -13.00 30.07
CA THR A 146 15.18 -14.28 30.33
C THR A 146 13.84 -14.12 31.03
N SER A 147 12.91 -15.00 30.70
CA SER A 147 11.63 -15.17 31.41
C SER A 147 11.64 -16.38 32.34
N ASP A 148 12.76 -17.12 32.42
CA ASP A 148 12.91 -18.27 33.30
C ASP A 148 13.36 -17.82 34.69
N LEU A 149 12.46 -17.92 35.66
CA LEU A 149 12.72 -17.51 37.04
C LEU A 149 13.81 -18.38 37.72
N LEU A 150 14.03 -19.63 37.28
CA LEU A 150 15.07 -20.50 37.78
C LEU A 150 16.45 -20.05 37.33
N GLU A 151 16.59 -19.67 36.06
CA GLU A 151 17.84 -19.08 35.53
C GLU A 151 18.17 -17.78 36.26
N VAL A 152 17.19 -16.91 36.49
CA VAL A 152 17.41 -15.66 37.23
C VAL A 152 17.82 -15.94 38.68
N LYS A 153 17.20 -16.92 39.33
CA LYS A 153 17.54 -17.31 40.71
C LYS A 153 19.00 -17.88 40.79
N ALA A 154 19.37 -18.67 39.80
CA ALA A 154 20.77 -19.17 39.69
C ALA A 154 21.76 -18.01 39.48
N ALA A 155 21.41 -17.02 38.68
CA ALA A 155 22.24 -15.83 38.44
C ALA A 155 22.44 -14.95 39.70
N CYS A 156 21.54 -15.05 40.70
CA CYS A 156 21.70 -14.38 41.99
C CYS A 156 22.63 -15.13 42.94
N GLN A 157 22.91 -16.44 42.70
CA GLN A 157 23.76 -17.27 43.54
C GLN A 157 25.24 -17.10 43.14
N VAL A 158 25.89 -16.09 43.66
CA VAL A 158 27.29 -15.73 43.38
C VAL A 158 28.13 -15.74 44.67
N SER A 159 29.46 -15.68 44.52
CA SER A 159 30.38 -15.61 45.66
C SER A 159 30.11 -14.38 46.55
N ASP A 160 30.44 -14.50 47.83
CA ASP A 160 30.20 -13.42 48.81
C ASP A 160 30.89 -12.11 48.42
N GLU A 161 32.08 -12.16 47.83
CA GLU A 161 32.82 -10.98 47.35
C GLU A 161 32.03 -10.19 46.27
N MET A 162 31.32 -10.90 45.41
CA MET A 162 30.48 -10.26 44.37
C MET A 162 29.11 -9.80 44.90
N ARG A 163 28.64 -10.42 45.96
CA ARG A 163 27.34 -10.19 46.60
C ARG A 163 27.34 -9.01 47.56
N GLU A 164 28.42 -8.88 48.36
CA GLU A 164 28.50 -7.91 49.48
C GLU A 164 28.19 -6.47 49.08
N PRO A 165 28.69 -5.92 47.98
CA PRO A 165 28.40 -4.52 47.58
C PRO A 165 26.95 -4.22 47.26
N PHE A 166 26.12 -5.27 46.94
CA PHE A 166 24.78 -5.16 46.43
C PHE A 166 23.76 -6.07 47.12
N ILE A 167 24.02 -6.43 48.39
CA ILE A 167 23.24 -7.40 49.15
C ILE A 167 21.76 -7.01 49.29
N GLU A 168 21.48 -5.71 49.47
CA GLU A 168 20.10 -5.20 49.62
C GLU A 168 19.28 -5.38 48.35
N GLU A 169 19.89 -5.06 47.20
CA GLU A 169 19.24 -5.18 45.89
C GLU A 169 18.98 -6.65 45.56
N LEU A 170 19.96 -7.52 45.84
CA LEU A 170 19.83 -8.96 45.62
C LEU A 170 18.76 -9.58 46.50
N MET A 171 18.73 -9.29 47.80
CA MET A 171 17.66 -9.75 48.69
C MET A 171 16.26 -9.32 48.21
N LYS A 172 16.16 -8.07 47.72
CA LYS A 172 14.91 -7.56 47.18
C LYS A 172 14.48 -8.34 45.93
N ILE A 173 15.41 -8.61 45.02
CA ILE A 173 15.14 -9.36 43.78
C ILE A 173 14.79 -10.81 44.12
N GLU A 174 15.52 -11.48 44.99
CA GLU A 174 15.26 -12.84 45.44
C GLU A 174 13.85 -12.97 46.07
N GLY A 175 13.47 -12.02 46.93
CA GLY A 175 12.13 -11.99 47.52
C GLY A 175 11.02 -11.75 46.50
N LEU A 176 11.28 -11.00 45.42
CA LEU A 176 10.35 -10.80 44.31
C LEU A 176 10.25 -12.06 43.41
N LEU A 177 11.36 -12.74 43.17
CA LEU A 177 11.39 -14.01 42.44
C LEU A 177 10.62 -15.10 43.16
N ASP A 178 10.77 -15.21 44.48
CA ASP A 178 9.98 -16.16 45.25
C ASP A 178 8.48 -15.89 45.18
N ARG A 179 8.08 -14.62 45.25
CA ARG A 179 6.66 -14.26 45.08
C ARG A 179 6.16 -14.55 43.67
N LEU A 180 6.97 -14.27 42.61
CA LEU A 180 6.62 -14.57 41.24
C LEU A 180 6.50 -16.06 40.97
N SER A 181 7.37 -16.89 41.57
CA SER A 181 7.35 -18.36 41.40
C SER A 181 6.14 -19.04 41.99
N HIS A 182 5.53 -18.46 43.03
CA HIS A 182 4.30 -18.98 43.68
C HIS A 182 3.00 -18.45 43.08
N LYS A 183 3.07 -17.50 42.14
CA LYS A 183 1.88 -16.96 41.49
C LYS A 183 1.51 -17.77 40.25
N THR A 184 0.21 -18.08 40.15
CA THR A 184 -0.39 -18.68 38.94
C THR A 184 -1.59 -17.85 38.51
N PRO A 185 -1.78 -17.66 37.20
CA PRO A 185 -2.87 -16.85 36.70
C PRO A 185 -4.23 -17.51 36.98
N SER A 186 -5.20 -16.77 37.46
CA SER A 186 -6.58 -17.21 37.57
C SER A 186 -7.20 -17.42 36.19
N PHE A 187 -8.16 -18.35 36.05
CA PHE A 187 -8.93 -18.53 34.82
C PHE A 187 -9.54 -17.21 34.32
N PHE A 188 -10.08 -16.40 35.22
CA PHE A 188 -10.69 -15.10 34.89
C PHE A 188 -9.71 -14.09 34.33
N SER A 189 -8.41 -14.18 34.62
CA SER A 189 -7.38 -13.28 34.07
C SER A 189 -7.10 -13.52 32.58
N TRP A 190 -7.50 -14.68 32.05
CA TRP A 190 -7.41 -15.00 30.62
C TRP A 190 -8.61 -14.53 29.81
N LEU A 191 -9.71 -14.15 30.43
CA LEU A 191 -10.89 -13.69 29.71
C LEU A 191 -10.55 -12.44 28.88
N PRO A 192 -11.00 -12.41 27.61
CA PRO A 192 -10.77 -11.24 26.78
C PRO A 192 -11.57 -10.04 27.30
N TYR A 193 -10.86 -8.95 27.55
CA TYR A 193 -11.44 -7.68 27.97
C TYR A 193 -11.29 -6.64 26.84
N PRO A 194 -12.40 -6.05 26.35
CA PRO A 194 -12.34 -4.96 25.37
C PRO A 194 -11.99 -3.66 26.08
N GLY A 195 -10.80 -3.12 25.83
CA GLY A 195 -10.37 -1.81 26.29
C GLY A 195 -10.63 -0.75 25.23
N TRP A 196 -11.21 0.39 25.62
CA TRP A 196 -11.33 1.56 24.74
C TRP A 196 -10.16 2.51 24.97
N ASN A 197 -9.39 2.77 23.92
CA ASN A 197 -8.16 3.58 23.95
C ASN A 197 -8.41 5.07 23.56
N GLY A 198 -9.65 5.44 23.20
CA GLY A 198 -9.98 6.80 22.78
C GLY A 198 -9.44 7.15 21.39
N PHE A 199 -9.45 8.44 21.11
CA PHE A 199 -8.95 8.99 19.82
C PHE A 199 -7.45 9.28 19.85
N ASP A 200 -6.80 9.29 21.00
CA ASP A 200 -5.35 9.48 21.11
C ASP A 200 -4.61 8.15 20.88
N ASN A 201 -4.62 7.67 19.63
CA ASN A 201 -4.02 6.43 19.22
C ASN A 201 -3.22 6.60 17.91
N GLN A 202 -2.33 5.63 17.62
CA GLN A 202 -1.43 5.70 16.47
C GLN A 202 -2.19 5.71 15.14
N PHE A 203 -3.25 4.90 15.00
CA PHE A 203 -4.06 4.86 13.79
C PHE A 203 -4.74 6.21 13.53
N HIS A 204 -5.36 6.82 14.54
CA HIS A 204 -6.03 8.12 14.38
C HIS A 204 -5.04 9.22 13.98
N SER A 205 -3.86 9.26 14.61
CA SER A 205 -2.80 10.21 14.26
C SER A 205 -2.31 10.01 12.82
N TRP A 206 -2.06 8.76 12.41
CA TRP A 206 -1.65 8.41 11.06
C TRP A 206 -2.75 8.73 10.03
N PHE A 207 -3.99 8.35 10.29
CA PHE A 207 -5.13 8.60 9.41
C PHE A 207 -5.43 10.09 9.25
N SER A 208 -5.33 10.86 10.34
CA SER A 208 -5.48 12.32 10.29
C SER A 208 -4.42 12.99 9.42
N LYS A 209 -3.13 12.65 9.59
CA LYS A 209 -2.05 13.15 8.75
C LYS A 209 -2.29 12.84 7.27
N MET A 210 -2.71 11.63 6.97
CA MET A 210 -3.01 11.17 5.63
C MET A 210 -4.14 11.99 4.97
N ILE A 211 -5.24 12.28 5.69
CA ILE A 211 -6.34 13.12 5.17
C ILE A 211 -5.85 14.55 4.86
N HIS A 212 -4.86 15.05 5.60
CA HIS A 212 -4.26 16.36 5.35
C HIS A 212 -3.14 16.33 4.29
N GLY A 213 -2.96 15.21 3.59
CA GLY A 213 -2.00 15.06 2.49
C GLY A 213 -0.59 14.63 2.91
N ASP A 214 -0.34 14.38 4.19
CA ASP A 214 0.91 13.79 4.65
C ASP A 214 0.81 12.26 4.59
N ILE A 215 1.30 11.70 3.47
CA ILE A 215 1.30 10.26 3.22
C ILE A 215 2.57 9.56 3.71
N GLY A 216 3.44 10.29 4.42
CA GLY A 216 4.63 9.77 5.09
C GLY A 216 5.93 9.98 4.34
N ILE A 217 6.99 9.47 4.95
CA ILE A 217 8.37 9.59 4.49
C ILE A 217 8.87 8.19 4.14
N SER A 218 9.55 8.06 3.00
CA SER A 218 10.19 6.83 2.56
C SER A 218 11.21 6.33 3.60
N SER A 219 11.10 5.08 3.98
CA SER A 219 12.03 4.44 4.92
C SER A 219 13.41 4.17 4.29
N ARG A 220 13.55 4.22 2.96
CA ARG A 220 14.77 3.95 2.23
C ARG A 220 15.69 5.16 2.11
N ASP A 221 15.14 6.29 1.65
CA ASP A 221 15.91 7.48 1.27
C ASP A 221 15.55 8.75 2.06
N GLY A 222 14.56 8.67 2.96
CA GLY A 222 14.13 9.78 3.79
C GLY A 222 13.38 10.90 3.04
N ARG A 223 13.05 10.71 1.76
CA ARG A 223 12.28 11.68 0.97
C ARG A 223 10.78 11.55 1.27
N PRO A 224 10.01 12.65 1.22
CA PRO A 224 8.55 12.57 1.23
C PRO A 224 8.03 11.62 0.15
N VAL A 225 7.09 10.75 0.48
CA VAL A 225 6.53 9.82 -0.50
C VAL A 225 5.79 10.55 -1.61
N TRP A 226 5.19 11.71 -1.27
CA TRP A 226 4.49 12.54 -2.26
C TRP A 226 5.39 12.97 -3.41
N ASP A 227 6.63 13.38 -3.13
CA ASP A 227 7.60 13.81 -4.15
C ASP A 227 7.89 12.67 -5.15
N LYS A 228 8.03 11.44 -4.64
CA LYS A 228 8.25 10.26 -5.50
C LYS A 228 7.03 9.96 -6.39
N LEU A 229 5.82 10.10 -5.83
CA LEU A 229 4.59 9.90 -6.59
C LEU A 229 4.41 11.00 -7.66
N GLU A 230 4.68 12.25 -7.31
CA GLU A 230 4.60 13.38 -8.23
C GLU A 230 5.59 13.24 -9.40
N GLU A 231 6.78 12.71 -9.17
CA GLU A 231 7.75 12.40 -10.22
C GLU A 231 7.29 11.25 -11.14
N ALA A 232 6.58 10.24 -10.60
CA ALA A 232 6.19 9.04 -11.34
C ALA A 232 4.84 9.14 -12.06
N ILE A 233 3.86 9.86 -11.51
CA ILE A 233 2.50 10.00 -12.08
C ILE A 233 2.50 10.46 -13.54
N PRO A 234 3.23 11.51 -13.94
CA PRO A 234 3.20 12.01 -15.32
C PRO A 234 3.60 10.94 -16.35
N TRP A 235 4.62 10.14 -16.05
CA TRP A 235 5.09 9.09 -16.96
C TRP A 235 4.03 8.02 -17.20
N THR A 236 3.42 7.54 -16.11
CA THR A 236 2.32 6.57 -16.20
C THR A 236 1.12 7.14 -16.96
N LEU A 237 0.76 8.40 -16.72
CA LEU A 237 -0.35 9.06 -17.43
C LEU A 237 -0.07 9.23 -18.91
N TRP A 238 1.16 9.60 -19.32
CA TRP A 238 1.52 9.70 -20.71
C TRP A 238 1.42 8.36 -21.44
N VAL A 239 2.01 7.30 -20.88
CA VAL A 239 1.99 5.97 -21.49
C VAL A 239 0.56 5.44 -21.60
N ASN A 240 -0.18 5.44 -20.49
CA ASN A 240 -1.55 4.91 -20.46
C ASN A 240 -2.51 5.79 -21.28
N GLY A 241 -2.41 7.11 -21.13
CA GLY A 241 -3.28 8.05 -21.84
C GLY A 241 -3.14 7.93 -23.35
N LEU A 242 -1.90 7.89 -23.86
CA LEU A 242 -1.64 7.70 -25.29
C LEU A 242 -2.07 6.30 -25.75
N ALA A 243 -1.83 5.26 -24.96
CA ALA A 243 -2.26 3.90 -25.31
C ALA A 243 -3.78 3.81 -25.46
N ILE A 244 -4.52 4.37 -24.51
CA ILE A 244 -6.00 4.41 -24.56
C ILE A 244 -6.47 5.26 -25.74
N LEU A 245 -5.90 6.44 -25.93
CA LEU A 245 -6.25 7.33 -27.05
C LEU A 245 -6.08 6.61 -28.39
N LEU A 246 -4.92 6.00 -28.61
CA LEU A 246 -4.63 5.28 -29.86
C LEU A 246 -5.53 4.06 -30.03
N ALA A 247 -5.77 3.31 -28.95
CA ALA A 247 -6.69 2.18 -28.99
C ALA A 247 -8.10 2.59 -29.39
N TYR A 248 -8.65 3.69 -28.84
CA TYR A 248 -9.95 4.21 -29.23
C TYR A 248 -9.97 4.78 -30.65
N MET A 249 -8.94 5.54 -31.05
CA MET A 249 -8.83 6.08 -32.41
C MET A 249 -8.85 4.97 -33.47
N PHE A 250 -8.26 3.84 -33.20
CA PHE A 250 -8.28 2.67 -34.08
C PHE A 250 -9.58 1.86 -33.95
N ALA A 251 -10.00 1.53 -32.74
CA ALA A 251 -11.09 0.59 -32.47
C ALA A 251 -12.45 1.12 -32.91
N MET A 252 -12.71 2.42 -32.72
CA MET A 252 -14.01 3.00 -33.07
C MET A 252 -14.34 2.89 -34.56
N PRO A 253 -13.50 3.41 -35.48
CA PRO A 253 -13.78 3.31 -36.91
C PRO A 253 -13.82 1.85 -37.39
N VAL A 254 -12.86 1.04 -36.97
CA VAL A 254 -12.75 -0.35 -37.43
C VAL A 254 -13.93 -1.18 -36.93
N GLY A 255 -14.35 -1.05 -35.66
CA GLY A 255 -15.49 -1.78 -35.10
C GLY A 255 -16.81 -1.37 -35.76
N ILE A 256 -17.03 -0.07 -36.06
CA ILE A 256 -18.18 0.43 -36.81
C ILE A 256 -18.19 -0.16 -38.23
N LEU A 257 -17.06 -0.12 -38.94
CA LEU A 257 -16.97 -0.67 -40.29
C LEU A 257 -17.26 -2.19 -40.32
N MET A 258 -16.76 -2.93 -39.34
CA MET A 258 -17.04 -4.37 -39.19
C MET A 258 -18.55 -4.64 -38.96
N ALA A 259 -19.21 -3.79 -38.20
CA ALA A 259 -20.67 -3.93 -37.98
C ALA A 259 -21.49 -3.59 -39.22
N ILE A 260 -21.08 -2.58 -40.02
CA ILE A 260 -21.79 -2.15 -41.24
C ILE A 260 -21.55 -3.14 -42.40
N LEU A 261 -20.38 -3.71 -42.50
CA LEU A 261 -19.92 -4.55 -43.60
C LEU A 261 -19.57 -5.98 -43.13
N PRO A 262 -20.47 -6.74 -42.49
CA PRO A 262 -20.15 -8.01 -41.85
C PRO A 262 -19.73 -9.12 -42.84
N LYS A 263 -20.00 -8.95 -44.13
CA LYS A 263 -19.63 -9.90 -45.20
C LYS A 263 -18.27 -9.60 -45.85
N SER A 264 -17.57 -8.53 -45.45
CA SER A 264 -16.30 -8.14 -46.01
C SER A 264 -15.21 -9.10 -45.60
N ARG A 265 -14.58 -9.80 -46.56
CA ARG A 265 -13.46 -10.72 -46.31
C ARG A 265 -12.26 -10.00 -45.70
N TRP A 266 -11.98 -8.77 -46.14
CA TRP A 266 -10.89 -7.95 -45.62
C TRP A 266 -11.06 -7.61 -44.14
N LEU A 267 -12.27 -7.19 -43.75
CA LEU A 267 -12.57 -6.91 -42.34
C LEU A 267 -12.55 -8.20 -41.50
N GLY A 268 -12.92 -9.35 -42.07
CA GLY A 268 -12.73 -10.66 -41.42
C GLY A 268 -11.27 -10.98 -41.13
N TRP A 269 -10.36 -10.68 -42.06
CA TRP A 269 -8.93 -10.83 -41.85
C TRP A 269 -8.39 -9.89 -40.73
N ILE A 270 -8.82 -8.62 -40.73
CA ILE A 270 -8.47 -7.67 -39.64
C ILE A 270 -8.97 -8.20 -38.30
N ASN A 271 -10.21 -8.71 -38.23
CA ASN A 271 -10.74 -9.28 -36.99
C ASN A 271 -9.90 -10.46 -36.48
N ASN A 272 -9.57 -11.41 -37.37
CA ASN A 272 -8.75 -12.56 -36.98
C ASN A 272 -7.34 -12.15 -36.57
N PHE A 273 -6.76 -11.16 -37.24
CA PHE A 273 -5.46 -10.60 -36.86
C PHE A 273 -5.51 -9.93 -35.49
N LEU A 274 -6.55 -9.14 -35.21
CA LEU A 274 -6.76 -8.50 -33.91
C LEU A 274 -6.94 -9.55 -32.79
N LEU A 275 -7.69 -10.63 -33.07
CA LEU A 275 -7.86 -11.73 -32.12
C LEU A 275 -6.54 -12.44 -31.85
N ALA A 276 -5.73 -12.66 -32.90
CA ALA A 276 -4.39 -13.24 -32.74
C ALA A 276 -3.47 -12.33 -31.90
N LEU A 277 -3.47 -11.02 -32.16
CA LEU A 277 -2.74 -10.05 -31.36
C LEU A 277 -3.23 -10.03 -29.90
N TYR A 278 -4.54 -10.08 -29.68
CA TYR A 278 -5.13 -10.11 -28.33
C TYR A 278 -4.67 -11.33 -27.52
N ALA A 279 -4.42 -12.47 -28.19
CA ALA A 279 -3.93 -13.67 -27.55
C ALA A 279 -2.45 -13.59 -27.11
N LEU A 280 -1.68 -12.63 -27.66
CA LEU A 280 -0.28 -12.46 -27.30
C LEU A 280 -0.15 -11.67 -25.98
N PRO A 281 0.57 -12.19 -24.96
CA PRO A 281 0.81 -11.45 -23.73
C PRO A 281 1.63 -10.17 -23.97
N ALA A 282 1.17 -9.04 -23.48
CA ALA A 282 1.81 -7.73 -23.69
C ALA A 282 3.27 -7.70 -23.20
N PHE A 283 3.57 -8.40 -22.10
CA PHE A 283 4.93 -8.49 -21.58
C PHE A 283 5.88 -9.23 -22.53
N TRP A 284 5.40 -10.30 -23.18
CA TRP A 284 6.19 -11.07 -24.14
C TRP A 284 6.52 -10.24 -25.39
N VAL A 285 5.49 -9.57 -25.96
CA VAL A 285 5.67 -8.67 -27.09
C VAL A 285 6.62 -7.52 -26.71
N GLY A 286 6.43 -6.93 -25.52
CA GLY A 286 7.28 -5.86 -25.01
C GLY A 286 8.74 -6.26 -24.85
N SER A 287 9.00 -7.43 -24.27
CA SER A 287 10.36 -7.96 -24.13
C SER A 287 11.02 -8.23 -25.47
N MET A 288 10.26 -8.78 -26.44
CA MET A 288 10.77 -9.06 -27.78
C MET A 288 11.10 -7.77 -28.57
N LEU A 289 10.21 -6.78 -28.50
CA LEU A 289 10.44 -5.47 -29.13
C LEU A 289 11.61 -4.74 -28.48
N LEU A 290 11.73 -4.78 -27.17
CA LEU A 290 12.85 -4.19 -26.44
C LEU A 290 14.17 -4.84 -26.85
N PHE A 291 14.19 -6.18 -26.89
CA PHE A 291 15.37 -6.91 -27.33
C PHE A 291 15.82 -6.49 -28.74
N GLN A 292 14.88 -6.43 -29.69
CA GLN A 292 15.18 -5.98 -31.07
C GLN A 292 15.62 -4.52 -31.12
N ALA A 293 15.00 -3.64 -30.30
CA ALA A 293 15.33 -2.21 -30.27
C ALA A 293 16.74 -1.92 -29.70
N THR A 294 17.26 -2.82 -28.88
CA THR A 294 18.56 -2.64 -28.20
C THR A 294 19.73 -3.36 -28.88
N LEU A 295 19.47 -4.17 -29.92
CA LEU A 295 20.52 -4.84 -30.67
C LEU A 295 21.34 -3.83 -31.48
N PRO A 296 22.70 -3.86 -31.41
CA PRO A 296 23.55 -2.92 -32.13
C PRO A 296 23.37 -2.95 -33.64
N GLU A 297 23.07 -4.12 -34.19
CA GLU A 297 22.98 -4.35 -35.66
C GLU A 297 21.59 -4.07 -36.23
N TYR A 298 20.53 -4.26 -35.43
CA TYR A 298 19.14 -4.16 -35.88
C TYR A 298 18.31 -3.21 -35.04
N GLY A 299 18.94 -2.49 -34.08
CA GLY A 299 18.24 -1.65 -33.11
C GLY A 299 17.54 -0.46 -33.74
N PHE A 300 16.44 -0.07 -33.19
CA PHE A 300 15.75 1.15 -33.54
C PHE A 300 16.50 2.33 -32.92
N SER A 301 17.13 3.15 -33.73
CA SER A 301 17.95 4.32 -33.30
C SER A 301 17.15 5.35 -32.47
N PHE A 302 15.82 5.31 -32.53
CA PHE A 302 14.94 6.24 -31.83
C PHE A 302 14.60 5.83 -30.39
N PHE A 303 14.94 4.57 -30.00
CA PHE A 303 14.63 4.08 -28.66
C PHE A 303 15.90 3.82 -27.85
N SER A 304 15.94 4.30 -26.60
CA SER A 304 17.02 4.05 -25.66
C SER A 304 16.47 3.76 -24.26
N ILE A 305 16.96 2.71 -23.61
CA ILE A 305 16.58 2.37 -22.23
C ILE A 305 16.91 3.49 -21.24
N SER A 306 18.01 4.21 -21.50
CA SER A 306 18.46 5.35 -20.68
C SER A 306 17.85 6.70 -21.11
N GLY A 307 17.08 6.73 -22.20
CA GLY A 307 16.52 7.96 -22.77
C GLY A 307 15.57 8.73 -21.84
N TRP A 308 14.95 8.05 -20.88
CA TRP A 308 14.02 8.66 -19.93
C TRP A 308 14.65 9.75 -19.06
N SER A 309 15.88 9.52 -18.57
CA SER A 309 16.60 10.49 -17.74
C SER A 309 17.01 11.74 -18.52
N ASN A 310 17.33 11.60 -19.80
CA ASN A 310 17.68 12.73 -20.67
C ASN A 310 16.43 13.57 -20.96
N LEU A 311 15.33 12.92 -21.35
CA LEU A 311 14.05 13.60 -21.58
C LEU A 311 13.55 14.37 -20.36
N GLN A 312 13.74 13.80 -19.16
CA GLN A 312 13.34 14.47 -17.92
C GLN A 312 14.19 15.71 -17.64
N ARG A 313 15.52 15.63 -17.85
CA ARG A 313 16.45 16.76 -17.65
C ARG A 313 16.23 17.89 -18.66
N GLU A 314 15.84 17.57 -19.87
CA GLU A 314 15.66 18.50 -20.98
C GLU A 314 14.24 19.11 -21.06
N GLY A 315 13.40 18.93 -20.01
CA GLY A 315 12.06 19.53 -19.93
C GLY A 315 10.94 18.72 -20.56
N GLY A 316 11.18 17.44 -20.90
CA GLY A 316 10.16 16.47 -21.31
C GLY A 316 9.46 16.82 -22.63
N PHE A 317 8.13 16.58 -22.69
CA PHE A 317 7.33 16.77 -23.90
C PHE A 317 7.37 18.20 -24.48
N LEU A 318 7.36 19.21 -23.60
CA LEU A 318 7.30 20.61 -24.05
C LEU A 318 8.54 21.05 -24.79
N SER A 319 9.72 20.54 -24.42
CA SER A 319 11.01 20.91 -25.05
C SER A 319 11.34 20.06 -26.26
N GLN A 320 11.03 18.74 -26.21
CA GLN A 320 11.39 17.79 -27.26
C GLN A 320 10.21 16.84 -27.57
N PRO A 321 9.14 17.32 -28.21
CA PRO A 321 7.92 16.53 -28.43
C PRO A 321 8.16 15.29 -29.32
N ILE A 322 8.98 15.40 -30.37
CA ILE A 322 9.24 14.28 -31.30
C ILE A 322 10.06 13.17 -30.62
N PRO A 323 11.25 13.43 -30.05
CA PRO A 323 12.01 12.43 -29.31
C PRO A 323 11.19 11.79 -28.17
N PHE A 324 10.39 12.59 -27.44
CA PHE A 324 9.53 12.12 -26.37
C PHE A 324 8.49 11.10 -26.88
N LEU A 325 7.77 11.42 -27.97
CA LEU A 325 6.77 10.51 -28.55
C LEU A 325 7.41 9.26 -29.18
N LEU A 326 8.57 9.38 -29.78
CA LEU A 326 9.31 8.23 -30.31
C LEU A 326 9.75 7.29 -29.20
N GLN A 327 10.24 7.82 -28.09
CA GLN A 327 10.60 7.04 -26.91
C GLN A 327 9.42 6.31 -26.30
N LEU A 328 8.21 6.93 -26.30
CA LEU A 328 6.98 6.31 -25.81
C LEU A 328 6.38 5.30 -26.79
N SER A 329 6.78 5.28 -28.05
CA SER A 329 6.10 4.51 -29.10
C SER A 329 5.99 3.02 -28.81
N LEU A 330 7.07 2.37 -28.39
CA LEU A 330 7.11 0.93 -28.10
C LEU A 330 6.26 0.57 -26.86
N PRO A 331 6.42 1.20 -25.70
CA PRO A 331 5.55 0.95 -24.55
C PRO A 331 4.07 1.19 -24.85
N VAL A 332 3.75 2.31 -25.50
CA VAL A 332 2.38 2.65 -25.88
C VAL A 332 1.79 1.64 -26.83
N PHE A 333 2.54 1.18 -27.83
CA PHE A 333 2.10 0.10 -28.73
C PHE A 333 1.77 -1.17 -27.96
N CYS A 334 2.67 -1.60 -27.05
CA CYS A 334 2.48 -2.82 -26.23
C CYS A 334 1.20 -2.75 -25.36
N MET A 335 0.82 -1.57 -24.92
CA MET A 335 -0.40 -1.39 -24.14
C MET A 335 -1.65 -1.20 -25.03
N ALA A 336 -1.48 -0.55 -26.19
CA ALA A 336 -2.60 -0.20 -27.04
C ALA A 336 -3.16 -1.38 -27.85
N TYR A 337 -2.32 -2.31 -28.34
CA TYR A 337 -2.78 -3.33 -29.29
C TYR A 337 -3.83 -4.27 -28.70
N GLY A 338 -3.63 -4.75 -27.48
CA GLY A 338 -4.59 -5.63 -26.81
C GLY A 338 -5.90 -4.91 -26.49
N LEU A 339 -5.80 -3.65 -26.01
CA LEU A 339 -6.95 -2.81 -25.74
C LEU A 339 -7.71 -2.48 -27.03
N ALA A 340 -7.01 -2.16 -28.12
CA ALA A 340 -7.61 -1.89 -29.42
C ALA A 340 -8.38 -3.09 -29.96
N ALA A 341 -7.82 -4.30 -29.84
CA ALA A 341 -8.49 -5.54 -30.25
C ALA A 341 -9.80 -5.76 -29.46
N TYR A 342 -9.75 -5.62 -28.14
CA TYR A 342 -10.92 -5.73 -27.28
C TYR A 342 -11.99 -4.68 -27.64
N LEU A 343 -11.62 -3.41 -27.69
CA LEU A 343 -12.52 -2.30 -27.99
C LEU A 343 -13.15 -2.41 -29.38
N THR A 344 -12.40 -2.90 -30.39
CA THR A 344 -12.91 -3.12 -31.73
C THR A 344 -14.05 -4.15 -31.73
N SER A 345 -13.83 -5.30 -31.08
CA SER A 345 -14.85 -6.35 -30.96
C SER A 345 -16.06 -5.86 -30.15
N TYR A 346 -15.81 -5.10 -29.09
CA TYR A 346 -16.87 -4.53 -28.26
C TYR A 346 -17.71 -3.50 -29.03
N MET A 347 -17.07 -2.60 -29.80
CA MET A 347 -17.75 -1.62 -30.64
C MET A 347 -18.53 -2.31 -31.78
N GLN A 348 -17.95 -3.30 -32.44
CA GLN A 348 -18.64 -4.10 -33.46
C GLN A 348 -19.92 -4.71 -32.90
N SER A 349 -19.84 -5.36 -31.73
CA SER A 349 -20.98 -6.01 -31.07
C SER A 349 -22.09 -5.01 -30.71
N THR A 350 -21.72 -3.92 -30.04
CA THR A 350 -22.69 -2.88 -29.61
C THR A 350 -23.34 -2.19 -30.78
N PHE A 351 -22.56 -1.81 -31.80
CA PHE A 351 -23.10 -1.16 -33.00
C PHE A 351 -24.03 -2.09 -33.80
N SER A 352 -23.64 -3.37 -33.94
CA SER A 352 -24.47 -4.38 -34.60
C SER A 352 -25.83 -4.58 -33.91
N LYS A 353 -25.83 -4.61 -32.56
CA LYS A 353 -27.08 -4.68 -31.77
C LYS A 353 -27.97 -3.48 -32.05
N VAL A 354 -27.41 -2.27 -32.01
CA VAL A 354 -28.15 -1.03 -32.26
C VAL A 354 -28.73 -0.99 -33.67
N LEU A 355 -28.00 -1.45 -34.68
CA LEU A 355 -28.49 -1.49 -36.08
C LEU A 355 -29.70 -2.38 -36.26
N ASN A 356 -29.93 -3.35 -35.40
CA ASN A 356 -31.09 -4.26 -35.43
C ASN A 356 -32.27 -3.79 -34.55
N GLU A 357 -32.13 -2.67 -33.86
CA GLU A 357 -33.19 -2.12 -33.04
C GLU A 357 -34.40 -1.65 -33.88
N PRO A 358 -35.64 -1.82 -33.39
CA PRO A 358 -36.86 -1.47 -34.14
C PRO A 358 -36.91 -0.01 -34.63
N TYR A 359 -36.42 0.93 -33.84
CA TYR A 359 -36.40 2.36 -34.19
C TYR A 359 -35.45 2.67 -35.37
N ILE A 360 -34.34 1.93 -35.49
CA ILE A 360 -33.40 2.05 -36.62
C ILE A 360 -34.04 1.43 -37.87
N LEU A 361 -34.70 0.28 -37.74
CA LEU A 361 -35.41 -0.34 -38.85
C LEU A 361 -36.54 0.58 -39.35
N PHE A 362 -37.29 1.20 -38.44
CA PHE A 362 -38.32 2.18 -38.78
C PHE A 362 -37.74 3.43 -39.47
N ALA A 363 -36.63 3.95 -39.00
CA ALA A 363 -35.93 5.07 -39.65
C ALA A 363 -35.49 4.73 -41.08
N LYS A 364 -35.05 3.49 -41.30
CA LYS A 364 -34.69 2.96 -42.62
C LYS A 364 -35.89 2.90 -43.57
N THR A 365 -37.08 2.50 -43.11
CA THR A 365 -38.30 2.47 -43.92
C THR A 365 -38.80 3.87 -44.33
N LYS A 366 -38.48 4.91 -43.52
CA LYS A 366 -38.72 6.30 -43.86
C LYS A 366 -37.77 6.91 -44.90
N GLY A 367 -36.85 6.13 -45.44
CA GLY A 367 -35.93 6.58 -46.49
C GLY A 367 -34.76 7.45 -46.01
N ILE A 368 -34.44 7.43 -44.71
CA ILE A 368 -33.29 8.17 -44.19
C ILE A 368 -31.99 7.59 -44.80
N SER A 369 -31.13 8.49 -45.28
CA SER A 369 -29.82 8.07 -45.87
C SER A 369 -28.96 7.28 -44.90
N ARG A 370 -28.24 6.27 -45.39
CA ARG A 370 -27.41 5.36 -44.56
C ARG A 370 -26.42 6.09 -43.67
N MET A 371 -25.75 7.14 -44.16
CA MET A 371 -24.80 7.92 -43.36
C MET A 371 -25.48 8.63 -42.18
N ARG A 372 -26.66 9.25 -42.43
CA ARG A 372 -27.45 9.89 -41.36
C ARG A 372 -27.97 8.85 -40.36
N LEU A 373 -28.40 7.67 -40.84
CA LEU A 373 -28.83 6.58 -39.99
C LEU A 373 -27.68 6.11 -39.03
N TYR A 374 -26.50 5.91 -39.59
CA TYR A 374 -25.35 5.43 -38.81
C TYR A 374 -24.86 6.47 -37.81
N PHE A 375 -24.52 7.69 -38.26
CA PHE A 375 -23.89 8.69 -37.42
C PHE A 375 -24.83 9.46 -36.49
N LYS A 376 -26.09 9.71 -36.92
CA LYS A 376 -27.03 10.50 -36.13
C LYS A 376 -27.95 9.65 -35.24
N HIS A 377 -28.26 8.40 -35.63
CA HIS A 377 -29.22 7.56 -34.93
C HIS A 377 -28.59 6.34 -34.26
N ALA A 378 -27.66 5.65 -34.92
CA ALA A 378 -27.06 4.44 -34.37
C ALA A 378 -25.87 4.75 -33.45
N LEU A 379 -24.91 5.57 -33.90
CA LEU A 379 -23.66 5.84 -33.18
C LEU A 379 -23.85 6.41 -31.76
N PRO A 380 -24.71 7.42 -31.51
CA PRO A 380 -24.90 7.93 -30.16
C PRO A 380 -25.33 6.86 -29.16
N ASN A 381 -26.22 5.96 -29.57
CA ASN A 381 -26.72 4.89 -28.72
C ASN A 381 -25.66 3.78 -28.53
N ALA A 382 -24.86 3.48 -29.57
CA ALA A 382 -23.77 2.52 -29.48
C ALA A 382 -22.56 3.03 -28.64
N LEU A 383 -22.40 4.35 -28.47
CA LEU A 383 -21.37 4.96 -27.65
C LEU A 383 -21.70 4.91 -26.15
N LEU A 384 -22.96 4.80 -25.75
CA LEU A 384 -23.36 4.79 -24.34
C LEU A 384 -22.58 3.73 -23.51
N PRO A 385 -22.52 2.44 -23.93
CA PRO A 385 -21.74 1.45 -23.21
C PRO A 385 -20.22 1.75 -23.21
N GLN A 386 -19.71 2.40 -24.27
CA GLN A 386 -18.30 2.78 -24.37
C GLN A 386 -17.94 3.88 -23.37
N ILE A 387 -18.82 4.86 -23.14
CA ILE A 387 -18.61 5.92 -22.15
C ILE A 387 -18.50 5.33 -20.74
N VAL A 388 -19.35 4.36 -20.42
CA VAL A 388 -19.29 3.64 -19.13
C VAL A 388 -17.98 2.87 -18.99
N PHE A 389 -17.51 2.24 -20.06
CA PHE A 389 -16.24 1.52 -20.08
C PHE A 389 -15.05 2.48 -19.87
N VAL A 390 -15.03 3.65 -20.52
CA VAL A 390 -13.97 4.68 -20.32
C VAL A 390 -13.89 5.09 -18.86
N ALA A 391 -15.02 5.31 -18.20
CA ALA A 391 -15.04 5.69 -16.80
C ALA A 391 -14.41 4.61 -15.89
N GLY A 392 -14.61 3.33 -16.22
CA GLY A 392 -13.98 2.20 -15.51
C GLY A 392 -12.46 2.09 -15.72
N ILE A 393 -11.91 2.72 -16.77
CA ILE A 393 -10.47 2.73 -17.05
C ILE A 393 -9.72 3.77 -16.20
N ILE A 394 -10.37 4.78 -15.62
CA ILE A 394 -9.73 5.86 -14.87
C ILE A 394 -8.74 5.35 -13.81
N PRO A 395 -9.06 4.35 -12.98
CA PRO A 395 -8.08 3.79 -12.05
C PRO A 395 -6.86 3.19 -12.75
N ALA A 396 -7.08 2.48 -13.86
CA ALA A 396 -6.01 1.85 -14.64
C ALA A 396 -5.05 2.86 -15.28
N LEU A 397 -5.55 4.08 -15.59
CA LEU A 397 -4.70 5.18 -16.09
C LEU A 397 -3.55 5.52 -15.13
N ILE A 398 -3.79 5.40 -13.83
CA ILE A 398 -2.85 5.84 -12.79
C ILE A 398 -2.07 4.65 -12.22
N THR A 399 -2.69 3.48 -12.11
CA THR A 399 -1.97 2.28 -11.65
C THR A 399 -0.90 1.82 -12.64
N GLY A 400 -1.08 2.14 -13.92
CA GLY A 400 -0.17 1.75 -14.99
C GLY A 400 -0.14 0.25 -15.28
N SER A 401 0.66 -0.11 -16.26
CA SER A 401 1.08 -1.50 -16.44
C SER A 401 2.45 -1.68 -15.80
N VAL A 402 2.45 -2.16 -14.57
CA VAL A 402 3.67 -2.45 -13.81
C VAL A 402 4.71 -3.19 -14.66
N VAL A 403 4.26 -4.21 -15.39
CA VAL A 403 5.14 -5.07 -16.20
C VAL A 403 5.77 -4.31 -17.35
N ILE A 404 5.00 -3.49 -18.07
CA ILE A 404 5.51 -2.70 -19.20
C ILE A 404 6.45 -1.60 -18.73
N GLU A 405 6.10 -0.93 -17.62
CA GLU A 405 6.97 0.09 -17.05
C GLU A 405 8.33 -0.47 -16.60
N VAL A 406 8.33 -1.67 -16.00
CA VAL A 406 9.57 -2.36 -15.59
C VAL A 406 10.39 -2.81 -16.82
N ILE A 407 9.75 -3.43 -17.83
CA ILE A 407 10.45 -3.90 -19.04
C ILE A 407 11.13 -2.74 -19.77
N PHE A 408 10.40 -1.66 -19.99
CA PHE A 408 10.92 -0.49 -20.72
C PHE A 408 11.66 0.52 -19.85
N ASN A 409 11.86 0.19 -18.56
CA ASN A 409 12.58 1.04 -17.61
C ASN A 409 11.96 2.44 -17.42
N ILE A 410 10.63 2.55 -17.55
CA ILE A 410 9.91 3.81 -17.42
C ILE A 410 9.84 4.22 -15.94
N PRO A 411 10.19 5.48 -15.57
CA PRO A 411 10.12 5.93 -14.17
C PRO A 411 8.69 6.27 -13.74
N GLY A 412 7.77 5.33 -13.95
CA GLY A 412 6.35 5.46 -13.66
C GLY A 412 5.94 4.86 -12.32
N MET A 413 4.65 4.94 -12.03
CA MET A 413 4.02 4.50 -10.77
C MET A 413 4.17 2.99 -10.53
N GLY A 414 3.98 2.18 -11.57
CA GLY A 414 4.10 0.72 -11.47
C GLY A 414 5.53 0.28 -11.15
N ARG A 415 6.52 0.91 -11.77
CA ARG A 415 7.93 0.66 -11.47
C ARG A 415 8.28 1.15 -10.06
N LEU A 416 7.86 2.35 -9.67
CA LEU A 416 8.06 2.85 -8.31
C LEU A 416 7.52 1.87 -7.26
N PHE A 417 6.36 1.27 -7.51
CA PHE A 417 5.76 0.26 -6.63
C PHE A 417 6.66 -0.98 -6.47
N ILE A 418 7.15 -1.56 -7.59
CA ILE A 418 8.05 -2.72 -7.54
C ILE A 418 9.39 -2.40 -6.88
N ASP A 419 10.02 -1.28 -7.24
CA ASP A 419 11.29 -0.85 -6.67
C ASP A 419 11.16 -0.62 -5.14
N SER A 420 10.02 -0.09 -4.69
CA SER A 420 9.72 0.10 -3.28
C SER A 420 9.47 -1.23 -2.56
N MET A 421 8.78 -2.18 -3.19
CA MET A 421 8.60 -3.53 -2.63
C MET A 421 9.93 -4.27 -2.47
N LEU A 422 10.76 -4.28 -3.51
CA LEU A 422 12.06 -4.97 -3.50
C LEU A 422 13.05 -4.35 -2.50
N SER A 423 12.95 -3.03 -2.29
CA SER A 423 13.77 -2.30 -1.32
C SER A 423 13.18 -2.25 0.08
N GLN A 424 12.04 -2.93 0.33
CA GLN A 424 11.33 -2.94 1.61
C GLN A 424 10.90 -1.53 2.10
N ASP A 425 10.69 -0.59 1.17
CA ASP A 425 10.14 0.72 1.47
C ASP A 425 8.61 0.65 1.59
N PHE A 426 8.16 0.00 2.66
CA PHE A 426 6.75 -0.28 2.88
C PHE A 426 5.91 0.99 3.01
N THR A 427 6.48 2.10 3.49
CA THR A 427 5.76 3.37 3.56
C THR A 427 5.33 3.83 2.17
N THR A 428 6.22 3.79 1.18
CA THR A 428 5.90 4.11 -0.21
C THR A 428 4.89 3.12 -0.80
N VAL A 429 5.05 1.81 -0.53
CA VAL A 429 4.12 0.76 -1.01
C VAL A 429 2.70 1.00 -0.51
N TYR A 430 2.51 1.22 0.80
CA TYR A 430 1.16 1.41 1.36
C TYR A 430 0.53 2.73 0.94
N SER A 431 1.33 3.80 0.83
CA SER A 431 0.86 5.09 0.31
C SER A 431 0.41 4.99 -1.15
N PHE A 432 1.14 4.23 -1.97
CA PHE A 432 0.73 3.91 -3.34
C PHE A 432 -0.60 3.17 -3.39
N VAL A 433 -0.75 2.07 -2.63
CA VAL A 433 -2.00 1.28 -2.60
C VAL A 433 -3.17 2.14 -2.14
N LEU A 434 -2.96 3.00 -1.16
CA LEU A 434 -3.99 3.92 -0.67
C LEU A 434 -4.40 4.94 -1.74
N LEU A 435 -3.43 5.58 -2.40
CA LEU A 435 -3.68 6.52 -3.51
C LEU A 435 -4.50 5.84 -4.62
N VAL A 436 -4.09 4.65 -5.04
CA VAL A 436 -4.82 3.85 -6.04
C VAL A 436 -6.25 3.54 -5.58
N SER A 437 -6.43 3.20 -4.30
CA SER A 437 -7.76 2.92 -3.74
C SER A 437 -8.67 4.15 -3.77
N VAL A 438 -8.15 5.34 -3.42
CA VAL A 438 -8.87 6.61 -3.50
C VAL A 438 -9.24 6.93 -4.95
N LEU A 439 -8.29 6.80 -5.87
CA LEU A 439 -8.53 7.08 -7.29
C LEU A 439 -9.53 6.09 -7.91
N THR A 440 -9.50 4.83 -7.47
CA THR A 440 -10.50 3.82 -7.86
C THR A 440 -11.89 4.22 -7.36
N ALA A 441 -12.00 4.67 -6.12
CA ALA A 441 -13.27 5.14 -5.57
C ALA A 441 -13.81 6.37 -6.33
N VAL A 442 -12.93 7.33 -6.65
CA VAL A 442 -13.28 8.51 -7.47
C VAL A 442 -13.71 8.08 -8.88
N GLY A 443 -12.96 7.17 -9.52
CA GLY A 443 -13.31 6.63 -10.83
C GLY A 443 -14.67 5.95 -10.86
N LEU A 444 -15.02 5.19 -9.83
CA LEU A 444 -16.34 4.56 -9.69
C LEU A 444 -17.46 5.60 -9.53
N ILE A 445 -17.23 6.68 -8.76
CA ILE A 445 -18.20 7.78 -8.64
C ILE A 445 -18.41 8.46 -10.00
N ILE A 446 -17.33 8.75 -10.71
CA ILE A 446 -17.40 9.36 -12.05
C ILE A 446 -18.16 8.43 -13.01
N SER A 447 -17.88 7.13 -12.99
CA SER A 447 -18.59 6.12 -13.79
C SER A 447 -20.08 6.12 -13.48
N ASP A 448 -20.47 6.12 -12.21
CA ASP A 448 -21.86 6.14 -11.79
C ASP A 448 -22.58 7.44 -12.23
N ILE A 449 -21.90 8.58 -12.15
CA ILE A 449 -22.45 9.87 -12.61
C ILE A 449 -22.63 9.87 -14.14
N LEU A 450 -21.62 9.45 -14.88
CA LEU A 450 -21.68 9.37 -16.35
C LEU A 450 -22.80 8.44 -16.81
N LEU A 451 -22.97 7.30 -16.15
CA LEU A 451 -24.04 6.35 -16.44
C LEU A 451 -25.42 6.98 -16.24
N VAL A 452 -25.63 7.71 -15.15
CA VAL A 452 -26.92 8.39 -14.87
C VAL A 452 -27.18 9.57 -15.82
N VAL A 453 -26.14 10.27 -16.25
CA VAL A 453 -26.26 11.40 -17.21
C VAL A 453 -26.53 10.90 -18.61
N THR A 454 -25.91 9.80 -19.03
CA THR A 454 -25.98 9.29 -20.40
C THR A 454 -27.21 8.41 -20.64
N ASP A 455 -27.75 7.70 -19.64
CA ASP A 455 -28.92 6.85 -19.76
C ASP A 455 -30.09 7.33 -18.89
N PRO A 456 -31.01 8.15 -19.45
CA PRO A 456 -32.18 8.65 -18.71
C PRO A 456 -33.16 7.54 -18.29
N ARG A 457 -33.08 6.33 -18.86
CA ARG A 457 -33.99 5.20 -18.51
C ARG A 457 -33.66 4.67 -17.10
N ILE A 458 -32.41 4.77 -16.67
CA ILE A 458 -32.00 4.38 -15.33
C ILE A 458 -32.64 5.30 -14.26
N ARG A 459 -32.98 6.53 -14.60
CA ARG A 459 -33.71 7.44 -13.70
C ARG A 459 -35.13 6.94 -13.40
N LEU A 460 -35.85 6.46 -14.40
CA LEU A 460 -37.25 6.05 -14.29
C LEU A 460 -37.44 4.71 -13.55
N THR A 461 -36.55 3.76 -13.75
CA THR A 461 -36.65 2.44 -13.11
C THR A 461 -36.35 2.48 -11.59
N ARG A 462 -35.70 3.53 -11.11
CA ARG A 462 -35.38 3.74 -9.69
C ARG A 462 -36.43 4.50 -8.91
N GLU A 463 -37.21 5.36 -9.57
CA GLU A 463 -38.39 6.01 -8.96
C GLU A 463 -39.47 4.97 -8.64
N ASN A 464 -39.68 3.97 -9.51
CA ASN A 464 -40.67 2.90 -9.32
C ASN A 464 -40.25 1.78 -8.32
N ARG A 465 -39.07 1.82 -7.76
CA ARG A 465 -38.63 0.86 -6.70
C ARG A 465 -38.70 1.45 -5.29
N ASN A 466 -39.03 2.73 -5.16
CA ASN A 466 -39.21 3.43 -3.90
C ASN A 466 -40.69 3.74 -3.61
N GLU A 467 -41.63 3.25 -4.46
CA GLU A 467 -43.06 3.07 -4.18
C GLU A 467 -43.30 1.57 -3.85
#